data_1bdf230f9ce63abe5ad9ae91caabb55d
#
_entry.id   1bdf230f9ce63abe5ad9ae91caabb55d
#
_cell.length_a   1.000
_cell.length_b   1.000
_cell.length_c   1.000
_cell.angle_alpha   90.00
_cell.angle_beta   90.00
_cell.angle_gamma   90.00
#
_symmetry.space_group_name_H-M   'P 1'
#
loop_
_entity.id
_entity.type
_entity.pdbx_description
1 polymer ?
#
loop_
_entity_poly.entity_id
_entity_poly.type
_entity_poly.pdbx_seq_one_letter_code
_entity_poly.pdbx_strand_id
1 'polypeptide(L)'
;MAPDGKRFVYRTFGPDGDGLKIMNIETNAVAMLTKGYDNFPLWSPRGDLIMFSRLAEGDYDIYTIKPDGTGLKRVTHSHGNDAHQAWSPDGEQIVVASSRMGFKDEGVYTDAPQPYGELFVMRSDGTDVRQLTDNQWEDGTPAWQPAGK
;
A
#
# COMPACT_ATOMS: atom_id res chain seq x y z
N MET A 1 -6.80 1.51 10.43
CA MET A 1 -7.39 0.94 11.65
C MET A 1 -7.29 -0.57 11.57
N ALA A 2 -6.88 -1.24 12.64
CA ALA A 2 -6.94 -2.69 12.75
C ALA A 2 -8.41 -3.16 12.84
N PRO A 3 -8.74 -4.40 12.39
CA PRO A 3 -10.12 -4.92 12.47
C PRO A 3 -10.66 -5.04 13.91
N ASP A 4 -9.78 -5.13 14.90
CA ASP A 4 -10.15 -5.15 16.33
C ASP A 4 -10.63 -3.78 16.85
N GLY A 5 -10.49 -2.70 16.06
CA GLY A 5 -10.85 -1.35 16.42
C GLY A 5 -9.97 -0.69 17.49
N LYS A 6 -8.90 -1.38 17.95
CA LYS A 6 -8.07 -0.92 19.08
C LYS A 6 -6.72 -0.33 18.66
N ARG A 7 -6.28 -0.58 17.44
CA ARG A 7 -4.97 -0.17 16.94
C ARG A 7 -5.10 0.50 15.59
N PHE A 8 -4.23 1.46 15.33
CA PHE A 8 -4.03 1.97 13.98
C PHE A 8 -2.56 2.05 13.63
N VAL A 9 -2.26 1.93 12.36
CA VAL A 9 -0.93 2.11 11.79
C VAL A 9 -0.90 3.46 11.09
N TYR A 10 0.22 4.17 11.22
CA TYR A 10 0.43 5.47 10.59
C TYR A 10 1.89 5.68 10.22
N ARG A 11 2.11 6.56 9.28
CA ARG A 11 3.43 7.01 8.88
C ARG A 11 3.95 8.09 9.81
N THR A 12 5.24 8.07 10.07
CA THR A 12 5.96 9.11 10.80
C THR A 12 7.16 9.61 9.98
N PHE A 13 7.47 10.88 10.15
CA PHE A 13 8.66 11.53 9.62
C PHE A 13 9.30 12.34 10.74
N GLY A 14 10.60 12.57 10.63
CA GLY A 14 11.29 13.53 11.46
C GLY A 14 12.37 12.93 12.33
N PRO A 15 12.80 13.66 13.39
CA PRO A 15 13.97 13.31 14.19
C PRO A 15 13.89 11.96 14.87
N ASP A 16 12.67 11.45 15.12
CA ASP A 16 12.45 10.12 15.71
C ASP A 16 12.56 8.96 14.69
N GLY A 17 12.89 9.29 13.44
CA GLY A 17 13.05 8.35 12.34
C GLY A 17 11.80 8.22 11.47
N ASP A 18 12.06 7.97 10.18
CA ASP A 18 11.01 7.70 9.19
C ASP A 18 10.57 6.25 9.27
N GLY A 19 9.28 6.00 9.01
CA GLY A 19 8.73 4.66 8.95
C GLY A 19 7.27 4.59 9.38
N LEU A 20 6.83 3.39 9.73
CA LEU A 20 5.49 3.14 10.23
C LEU A 20 5.51 2.91 11.73
N LYS A 21 4.49 3.43 12.41
CA LYS A 21 4.24 3.18 13.83
C LYS A 21 2.84 2.59 14.01
N ILE A 22 2.68 1.75 15.02
CA ILE A 22 1.38 1.28 15.49
C ILE A 22 1.09 1.96 16.84
N MET A 23 -0.13 2.47 16.97
CA MET A 23 -0.63 3.04 18.23
C MET A 23 -1.84 2.23 18.71
N ASN A 24 -1.83 1.91 19.99
CA ASN A 24 -3.02 1.43 20.70
C ASN A 24 -3.81 2.63 21.20
N ILE A 25 -5.09 2.75 20.80
CA ILE A 25 -5.93 3.92 21.08
C ILE A 25 -6.46 3.96 22.52
N GLU A 26 -6.51 2.82 23.21
CA GLU A 26 -6.98 2.74 24.59
C GLU A 26 -5.88 3.15 25.58
N THR A 27 -4.63 2.75 25.29
CA THR A 27 -3.49 2.96 26.19
C THR A 27 -2.55 4.08 25.75
N ASN A 28 -2.72 4.62 24.55
CA ASN A 28 -1.80 5.54 23.87
C ASN A 28 -0.37 4.99 23.68
N ALA A 29 -0.18 3.69 23.87
CA ALA A 29 1.11 3.05 23.64
C ALA A 29 1.47 3.06 22.13
N VAL A 30 2.69 3.48 21.81
CA VAL A 30 3.21 3.57 20.44
C VAL A 30 4.42 2.67 20.30
N ALA A 31 4.45 1.89 19.23
CA ALA A 31 5.59 1.06 18.86
C ALA A 31 6.01 1.34 17.41
N MET A 32 7.32 1.37 17.16
CA MET A 32 7.86 1.41 15.80
C MET A 32 7.61 0.05 15.14
N LEU A 33 7.00 0.06 13.94
CA LEU A 33 6.77 -1.13 13.14
C LEU A 33 7.88 -1.32 12.09
N THR A 34 8.19 -0.25 11.36
CA THR A 34 9.22 -0.27 10.30
C THR A 34 10.13 0.94 10.40
N LYS A 35 11.30 0.83 9.76
CA LYS A 35 12.18 1.97 9.48
C LYS A 35 12.38 2.04 7.97
N GLY A 36 12.17 3.22 7.39
CA GLY A 36 12.33 3.44 5.96
C GLY A 36 11.28 4.40 5.40
N TYR A 37 11.36 4.62 4.09
CA TYR A 37 10.44 5.53 3.40
C TYR A 37 9.16 4.81 3.00
N ASP A 38 8.29 4.60 3.99
CA ASP A 38 7.07 3.79 3.92
C ASP A 38 5.82 4.67 3.89
N ASN A 39 4.87 4.33 3.01
CA ASN A 39 3.66 5.11 2.74
C ASN A 39 2.39 4.26 2.74
N PHE A 40 1.23 4.90 2.90
CA PHE A 40 -0.10 4.33 2.69
C PHE A 40 -0.33 2.99 3.43
N PRO A 41 -0.03 2.91 4.75
CA PRO A 41 -0.21 1.66 5.47
C PRO A 41 -1.69 1.29 5.64
N LEU A 42 -2.02 0.03 5.35
CA LEU A 42 -3.36 -0.54 5.47
C LEU A 42 -3.31 -1.89 6.18
N TRP A 43 -4.14 -2.04 7.21
CA TRP A 43 -4.39 -3.34 7.83
C TRP A 43 -5.14 -4.27 6.88
N SER A 44 -4.77 -5.54 6.86
CA SER A 44 -5.59 -6.57 6.23
C SER A 44 -6.93 -6.71 6.94
N PRO A 45 -8.00 -7.11 6.24
CA PRO A 45 -9.30 -7.38 6.88
C PRO A 45 -9.23 -8.48 7.94
N ARG A 46 -8.23 -9.38 7.85
CA ARG A 46 -7.98 -10.45 8.83
C ARG A 46 -7.18 -10.00 10.05
N GLY A 47 -6.55 -8.82 9.99
CA GLY A 47 -5.73 -8.29 11.07
C GLY A 47 -4.35 -8.92 11.23
N ASP A 48 -3.96 -9.81 10.36
CA ASP A 48 -2.72 -10.60 10.40
C ASP A 48 -1.54 -9.91 9.68
N LEU A 49 -1.84 -9.00 8.73
CA LEU A 49 -0.85 -8.28 7.94
C LEU A 49 -1.13 -6.77 7.89
N ILE A 50 -0.08 -6.02 7.65
CA ILE A 50 -0.12 -4.61 7.26
C ILE A 50 0.57 -4.50 5.91
N MET A 51 -0.13 -3.93 4.93
CA MET A 51 0.38 -3.65 3.59
C MET A 51 0.75 -2.17 3.50
N PHE A 52 1.81 -1.85 2.78
CA PHE A 52 2.28 -0.48 2.58
C PHE A 52 3.14 -0.37 1.32
N SER A 53 3.30 0.84 0.80
CA SER A 53 4.26 1.12 -0.26
C SER A 53 5.59 1.54 0.35
N ARG A 54 6.70 0.99 -0.14
CA ARG A 54 8.07 1.34 0.28
C ARG A 54 8.88 1.82 -0.90
N LEU A 55 9.55 2.96 -0.74
CA LEU A 55 10.57 3.39 -1.68
C LEU A 55 11.83 2.56 -1.47
N ALA A 56 12.19 1.77 -2.47
CA ALA A 56 13.39 0.96 -2.49
C ALA A 56 13.97 0.96 -3.92
N GLU A 57 15.28 1.11 -4.04
CA GLU A 57 15.99 1.05 -5.33
C GLU A 57 15.50 2.09 -6.39
N GLY A 58 14.82 3.16 -5.97
CA GLY A 58 14.32 4.23 -6.83
C GLY A 58 12.85 4.16 -7.17
N ASP A 59 12.18 3.03 -6.94
CA ASP A 59 10.76 2.81 -7.20
C ASP A 59 10.00 2.48 -5.92
N TYR A 60 8.69 2.74 -5.93
CA TYR A 60 7.78 2.29 -4.89
C TYR A 60 7.24 0.90 -5.22
N ASP A 61 7.37 0.00 -4.26
CA ASP A 61 6.75 -1.33 -4.31
C ASP A 61 5.83 -1.58 -3.13
N ILE A 62 4.94 -2.54 -3.30
CA ILE A 62 4.05 -3.00 -2.25
C ILE A 62 4.78 -4.03 -1.39
N TYR A 63 4.70 -3.81 -0.09
CA TYR A 63 5.23 -4.71 0.94
C TYR A 63 4.14 -5.10 1.91
N THR A 64 4.32 -6.25 2.55
CA THR A 64 3.52 -6.69 3.71
C THR A 64 4.42 -7.02 4.88
N ILE A 65 3.90 -6.82 6.09
CA ILE A 65 4.58 -7.14 7.35
C ILE A 65 3.53 -7.56 8.38
N LYS A 66 3.90 -8.43 9.32
CA LYS A 66 3.04 -8.73 10.46
C LYS A 66 3.01 -7.56 11.46
N PRO A 67 1.93 -7.42 12.25
CA PRO A 67 1.84 -6.34 13.25
C PRO A 67 2.90 -6.38 14.35
N ASP A 68 3.58 -7.51 14.55
CA ASP A 68 4.71 -7.68 15.46
C ASP A 68 6.07 -7.27 14.85
N GLY A 69 6.08 -6.81 13.59
CA GLY A 69 7.29 -6.41 12.87
C GLY A 69 8.04 -7.55 12.20
N THR A 70 7.54 -8.77 12.25
CA THR A 70 8.16 -9.93 11.58
C THR A 70 7.56 -10.18 10.20
N GLY A 71 8.21 -11.01 9.39
CA GLY A 71 7.68 -11.46 8.11
C GLY A 71 7.58 -10.38 7.04
N LEU A 72 8.48 -9.40 7.03
CA LEU A 72 8.56 -8.41 5.95
C LEU A 72 8.73 -9.12 4.61
N LYS A 73 7.84 -8.83 3.66
CA LYS A 73 7.84 -9.41 2.32
C LYS A 73 7.56 -8.33 1.28
N ARG A 74 8.36 -8.28 0.22
CA ARG A 74 8.07 -7.53 -1.00
C ARG A 74 7.04 -8.30 -1.82
N VAL A 75 5.96 -7.65 -2.21
CA VAL A 75 4.82 -8.26 -2.94
C VAL A 75 4.92 -7.96 -4.43
N THR A 76 5.25 -6.72 -4.79
CA THR A 76 5.45 -6.33 -6.20
C THR A 76 6.93 -6.14 -6.52
N HIS A 77 7.28 -6.33 -7.79
CA HIS A 77 8.67 -6.31 -8.29
C HIS A 77 8.75 -5.68 -9.69
N SER A 78 7.72 -4.95 -10.10
CA SER A 78 7.69 -4.30 -11.41
C SER A 78 8.55 -3.04 -11.42
N HIS A 79 9.03 -2.65 -12.60
CA HIS A 79 9.56 -1.31 -12.79
C HIS A 79 8.45 -0.28 -12.63
N GLY A 80 8.79 0.92 -12.16
CA GLY A 80 7.86 1.98 -11.87
C GLY A 80 7.21 1.86 -10.49
N ASN A 81 6.39 2.83 -10.14
CA ASN A 81 5.80 2.92 -8.82
C ASN A 81 4.54 2.08 -8.71
N ASP A 82 4.45 1.28 -7.68
CA ASP A 82 3.25 0.59 -7.22
C ASP A 82 2.80 1.21 -5.89
N ALA A 83 1.61 1.78 -5.86
CA ALA A 83 1.11 2.49 -4.67
C ALA A 83 -0.43 2.52 -4.62
N HIS A 84 -0.97 3.25 -3.63
CA HIS A 84 -2.41 3.44 -3.43
C HIS A 84 -3.19 2.12 -3.42
N GLN A 85 -2.61 1.13 -2.76
CA GLN A 85 -3.13 -0.21 -2.67
C GLN A 85 -4.40 -0.30 -1.80
N ALA A 86 -5.28 -1.26 -2.11
CA ALA A 86 -6.41 -1.62 -1.26
C ALA A 86 -6.60 -3.13 -1.19
N TRP A 87 -6.97 -3.64 -0.01
CA TRP A 87 -7.34 -5.03 0.20
C TRP A 87 -8.75 -5.32 -0.29
N SER A 88 -8.96 -6.48 -0.91
CA SER A 88 -10.31 -7.03 -1.03
C SER A 88 -10.91 -7.33 0.36
N PRO A 89 -12.25 -7.32 0.51
CA PRO A 89 -12.89 -7.50 1.81
C PRO A 89 -12.55 -8.83 2.50
N ASP A 90 -12.21 -9.86 1.74
CA ASP A 90 -11.77 -11.17 2.24
C ASP A 90 -10.25 -11.25 2.49
N GLY A 91 -9.49 -10.24 2.05
CA GLY A 91 -8.02 -10.21 2.15
C GLY A 91 -7.29 -11.16 1.20
N GLU A 92 -7.98 -11.75 0.21
CA GLU A 92 -7.38 -12.67 -0.76
C GLU A 92 -6.67 -11.94 -1.90
N GLN A 93 -7.15 -10.74 -2.24
CA GLN A 93 -6.64 -9.94 -3.34
C GLN A 93 -6.25 -8.54 -2.88
N ILE A 94 -5.44 -7.90 -3.70
CA ILE A 94 -5.12 -6.48 -3.61
C ILE A 94 -5.32 -5.82 -4.97
N VAL A 95 -5.69 -4.55 -4.97
CA VAL A 95 -5.69 -3.68 -6.13
C VAL A 95 -4.67 -2.59 -5.89
N VAL A 96 -3.92 -2.21 -6.91
CA VAL A 96 -2.86 -1.19 -6.84
C VAL A 96 -2.93 -0.27 -8.04
N ALA A 97 -2.54 0.99 -7.87
CA ALA A 97 -2.18 1.85 -8.98
C ALA A 97 -0.69 1.63 -9.30
N SER A 98 -0.36 1.55 -10.59
CA SER A 98 0.98 1.20 -11.04
C SER A 98 1.39 1.97 -12.28
N SER A 99 2.57 2.59 -12.24
CA SER A 99 3.18 3.24 -13.40
C SER A 99 4.08 2.31 -14.22
N ARG A 100 3.96 0.98 -14.04
CA ARG A 100 4.77 -0.04 -14.77
C ARG A 100 4.62 0.02 -16.29
N MET A 101 3.51 0.55 -16.79
CA MET A 101 3.26 0.77 -18.22
C MET A 101 3.74 2.15 -18.70
N GLY A 102 4.46 2.90 -17.87
CA GLY A 102 4.89 4.27 -18.10
C GLY A 102 3.91 5.28 -17.53
N PHE A 103 4.34 6.54 -17.52
CA PHE A 103 3.46 7.66 -17.13
C PHE A 103 2.46 7.94 -18.25
N LYS A 104 1.25 8.30 -17.84
CA LYS A 104 0.19 8.72 -18.76
C LYS A 104 0.24 10.23 -18.98
N ASP A 105 -0.56 10.72 -19.91
CA ASP A 105 -0.54 12.12 -20.35
C ASP A 105 -0.77 13.13 -19.20
N GLU A 106 -1.55 12.77 -18.20
CA GLU A 106 -1.83 13.64 -17.05
C GLU A 106 -0.57 13.94 -16.23
N GLY A 107 0.32 12.96 -16.05
CA GLY A 107 1.60 13.14 -15.35
C GLY A 107 2.52 14.16 -16.03
N VAL A 108 2.39 14.32 -17.33
CA VAL A 108 3.16 15.32 -18.13
C VAL A 108 2.64 16.73 -17.87
N TYR A 109 1.33 16.90 -17.65
CA TYR A 109 0.72 18.23 -17.48
C TYR A 109 0.82 18.77 -16.05
N THR A 110 0.89 17.92 -15.05
CA THR A 110 0.87 18.35 -13.65
C THR A 110 2.27 18.66 -13.09
N ASP A 111 3.33 18.36 -13.83
CA ASP A 111 4.75 18.48 -13.41
C ASP A 111 5.01 17.91 -12.00
N ALA A 112 4.16 16.98 -11.59
CA ALA A 112 4.21 16.30 -10.30
C ALA A 112 3.98 14.79 -10.56
N PRO A 113 5.06 13.99 -10.76
CA PRO A 113 4.91 12.57 -10.96
C PRO A 113 4.23 11.93 -9.75
N GLN A 114 2.95 11.65 -9.90
CA GLN A 114 2.18 10.88 -8.93
C GLN A 114 2.45 9.40 -9.17
N PRO A 115 2.36 8.54 -8.15
CA PRO A 115 2.50 7.09 -8.32
C PRO A 115 1.23 6.47 -8.93
N TYR A 116 0.63 7.18 -9.87
CA TYR A 116 -0.55 6.75 -10.64
C TYR A 116 -0.11 6.09 -11.94
N GLY A 117 -1.03 5.58 -12.68
CA GLY A 117 -0.80 4.93 -13.96
C GLY A 117 -2.04 4.15 -14.34
N GLU A 118 -1.96 2.84 -14.26
CA GLU A 118 -3.08 1.93 -14.50
C GLU A 118 -3.38 1.11 -13.25
N LEU A 119 -4.60 0.59 -13.15
CA LEU A 119 -5.00 -0.27 -12.04
C LEU A 119 -4.69 -1.73 -12.36
N PHE A 120 -4.12 -2.40 -11.38
CA PHE A 120 -3.84 -3.83 -11.43
C PHE A 120 -4.45 -4.52 -10.22
N VAL A 121 -5.01 -5.71 -10.43
CA VAL A 121 -5.43 -6.61 -9.36
C VAL A 121 -4.52 -7.83 -9.35
N MET A 122 -4.24 -8.34 -8.16
CA MET A 122 -3.43 -9.54 -7.97
C MET A 122 -3.84 -10.26 -6.68
N ARG A 123 -3.38 -11.48 -6.50
CA ARG A 123 -3.46 -12.14 -5.20
C ARG A 123 -2.63 -11.39 -4.18
N SER A 124 -2.98 -11.51 -2.91
CA SER A 124 -2.28 -10.82 -1.81
C SER A 124 -0.82 -11.26 -1.63
N ASP A 125 -0.41 -12.35 -2.25
CA ASP A 125 0.98 -12.82 -2.31
C ASP A 125 1.79 -12.26 -3.49
N GLY A 126 1.16 -11.46 -4.38
CA GLY A 126 1.75 -10.85 -5.57
C GLY A 126 1.62 -11.68 -6.85
N THR A 127 0.96 -12.83 -6.79
CA THR A 127 0.72 -13.70 -7.95
C THR A 127 -0.57 -13.33 -8.69
N ASP A 128 -0.80 -13.91 -9.88
CA ASP A 128 -2.02 -13.75 -10.67
C ASP A 128 -2.33 -12.26 -11.00
N VAL A 129 -1.31 -11.55 -11.48
CA VAL A 129 -1.40 -10.11 -11.79
C VAL A 129 -2.23 -9.90 -13.06
N ARG A 130 -3.24 -9.05 -12.97
CA ARG A 130 -4.11 -8.69 -14.07
C ARG A 130 -4.31 -7.18 -14.12
N GLN A 131 -4.10 -6.59 -15.29
CA GLN A 131 -4.42 -5.20 -15.57
C GLN A 131 -5.94 -5.01 -15.66
N LEU A 132 -6.45 -3.95 -15.02
CA LEU A 132 -7.88 -3.61 -15.02
C LEU A 132 -8.20 -2.46 -15.95
N THR A 133 -7.30 -1.49 -16.06
CA THR A 133 -7.50 -0.30 -16.89
C THR A 133 -6.36 -0.19 -17.92
N ASP A 134 -6.67 0.38 -19.08
CA ASP A 134 -5.71 0.68 -20.14
C ASP A 134 -6.25 1.86 -20.95
N ASN A 135 -5.84 3.05 -20.59
CA ASN A 135 -6.31 4.29 -21.23
C ASN A 135 -5.19 5.34 -21.25
N GLN A 136 -5.47 6.53 -21.75
CA GLN A 136 -4.48 7.61 -21.85
C GLN A 136 -4.37 8.48 -20.58
N TRP A 137 -5.26 8.26 -19.59
CA TRP A 137 -5.30 9.02 -18.35
C TRP A 137 -4.71 8.21 -17.20
N GLU A 138 -4.36 8.89 -16.11
CA GLU A 138 -3.87 8.22 -14.92
C GLU A 138 -5.04 7.76 -14.04
N ASP A 139 -5.08 6.49 -13.71
CA ASP A 139 -6.03 5.89 -12.78
C ASP A 139 -5.35 5.65 -11.43
N GLY A 140 -6.01 6.05 -10.36
CA GLY A 140 -5.41 5.96 -9.01
C GLY A 140 -6.43 5.75 -7.91
N THR A 141 -5.92 5.59 -6.68
CA THR A 141 -6.71 5.48 -5.45
C THR A 141 -7.89 4.49 -5.51
N PRO A 142 -7.66 3.25 -5.98
CA PRO A 142 -8.73 2.27 -6.09
C PRO A 142 -9.26 1.87 -4.70
N ALA A 143 -10.54 1.49 -4.65
CA ALA A 143 -11.15 0.94 -3.45
C ALA A 143 -12.04 -0.25 -3.79
N TRP A 144 -12.12 -1.20 -2.88
CA TRP A 144 -13.06 -2.31 -2.98
C TRP A 144 -14.41 -1.93 -2.36
N GLN A 145 -15.48 -2.43 -2.99
CA GLN A 145 -16.78 -2.35 -2.35
C GLN A 145 -16.77 -3.19 -1.07
N PRO A 146 -17.24 -2.67 0.08
CA PRO A 146 -17.39 -3.48 1.28
C PRO A 146 -18.25 -4.72 1.01
N ALA A 147 -17.91 -5.83 1.65
CA ALA A 147 -18.76 -7.02 1.60
C ALA A 147 -20.19 -6.63 2.03
N GLY A 148 -21.17 -6.92 1.19
CA GLY A 148 -22.57 -6.69 1.54
C GLY A 148 -22.91 -7.43 2.83
N LYS A 149 -23.68 -6.79 3.68
CA LYS A 149 -24.25 -7.43 4.89
C LYS A 149 -25.36 -8.38 4.49
#